data_040aa4b231c5c2feb6bd42b197323f14
#
_entry.id   040aa4b231c5c2feb6bd42b197323f14
#
_cell.length_a   1.000
_cell.length_b   1.000
_cell.length_c   1.000
_cell.angle_alpha   90.00
_cell.angle_beta   90.00
_cell.angle_gamma   90.00
#
_symmetry.space_group_name_H-M   'P 1'
#
loop_
_entity.id
_entity.type
_entity.pdbx_description
1 polymer ?
#
loop_
_entity_poly.entity_id
_entity_poly.type
_entity_poly.pdbx_seq_one_letter_code
_entity_poly.pdbx_strand_id
1 'polypeptide(L)'
;MNIKNEINSIIQNLNKKEFTKAITTCEKLIKKKIKHTVIFNLYGLAYQKQGMFLESIKAFEKSIELQNDNYLAINNLAVSFKSINENKLAEKFYQECLRLKPDHVIAIINYANLKEKINKFEDAIKLYFKALKFKKEVNEVYIFLKLSDLYLSIGNFEKAKDFAQRVVKINPDYVAGHVQLSKFINYKDDSKHLLQMEKLIQKKTPQNNEIMDLSFSLGAAYEAKKNYEKAFTFFNQGNNLRRKEIRYDLNDHIKLQTSIIKIFEDVKELNIIKEPFKSKIIFICGMPRSGTTLIEQIISSHKEVLATGENNFLSTYIKENYLDNFLLLQKKIMRDIYSKNYFFQDFVSRSLSEHNFESQVFTDKSVQNFLWIGFIKLFFPNSKIIVTDRNPRDICLSIFKINFKNGFMNFAYSQKDIAKFYKLYFDLINYWKKLYPKEIYTVKYENLIYDRVAETKKLINFCDLKWDPNCLRHDKNKSVIKTASVSQARKPIYKSSLNLSDNYSKYLKEMFSLLKN
;
A
#
# COMPACT_ATOMS: atom_id res chain seq x y z
N MET A 1 -39.27 25.03 19.96
CA MET A 1 -37.86 24.69 19.70
C MET A 1 -37.61 24.90 18.22
N ASN A 2 -36.67 25.76 17.86
CA ASN A 2 -36.39 26.05 16.45
C ASN A 2 -35.39 25.00 15.91
N ILE A 3 -35.91 24.02 15.16
CA ILE A 3 -35.10 22.92 14.55
C ILE A 3 -33.94 23.47 13.73
N LYS A 4 -34.11 24.60 13.05
CA LYS A 4 -33.07 25.26 12.26
C LYS A 4 -31.86 25.67 13.11
N ASN A 5 -32.11 26.20 14.33
CA ASN A 5 -31.05 26.59 15.26
C ASN A 5 -30.27 25.38 15.77
N GLU A 6 -30.96 24.28 16.06
CA GLU A 6 -30.30 23.02 16.49
C GLU A 6 -29.44 22.41 15.36
N ILE A 7 -29.94 22.39 14.12
CA ILE A 7 -29.18 21.96 12.94
C ILE A 7 -27.92 22.82 12.77
N ASN A 8 -28.04 24.15 12.89
CA ASN A 8 -26.89 25.05 12.83
C ASN A 8 -25.88 24.77 13.94
N SER A 9 -26.34 24.49 15.16
CA SER A 9 -25.48 24.10 16.28
C SER A 9 -24.71 22.80 15.99
N ILE A 10 -25.37 21.79 15.41
CA ILE A 10 -24.70 20.53 15.02
C ILE A 10 -23.63 20.82 13.96
N ILE A 11 -23.94 21.62 12.94
CA ILE A 11 -22.98 22.00 11.89
C ILE A 11 -21.77 22.75 12.48
N GLN A 12 -22.00 23.68 13.40
CA GLN A 12 -20.91 24.39 14.10
C GLN A 12 -20.01 23.44 14.87
N ASN A 13 -20.59 22.47 15.62
CA ASN A 13 -19.83 21.47 16.36
C ASN A 13 -19.00 20.57 15.41
N LEU A 14 -19.56 20.17 14.26
CA LEU A 14 -18.83 19.42 13.24
C LEU A 14 -17.64 20.21 12.68
N ASN A 15 -17.84 21.51 12.39
CA ASN A 15 -16.79 22.39 11.89
C ASN A 15 -15.66 22.64 12.91
N LYS A 16 -16.02 22.70 14.20
CA LYS A 16 -15.07 22.79 15.33
C LYS A 16 -14.41 21.45 15.68
N LYS A 17 -14.74 20.37 14.98
CA LYS A 17 -14.31 18.98 15.27
C LYS A 17 -14.76 18.46 16.65
N GLU A 18 -15.82 19.03 17.21
CA GLU A 18 -16.44 18.63 18.47
C GLU A 18 -17.49 17.53 18.21
N PHE A 19 -17.05 16.39 17.64
CA PHE A 19 -17.93 15.36 17.11
C PHE A 19 -18.85 14.75 18.18
N THR A 20 -18.33 14.55 19.40
CA THR A 20 -19.12 14.02 20.52
C THR A 20 -20.28 14.95 20.87
N LYS A 21 -20.08 16.28 20.87
CA LYS A 21 -21.15 17.25 21.10
C LYS A 21 -22.19 17.22 19.98
N ALA A 22 -21.74 17.09 18.73
CA ALA A 22 -22.64 16.93 17.58
C ALA A 22 -23.52 15.68 17.74
N ILE A 23 -22.93 14.54 18.09
CA ILE A 23 -23.63 13.28 18.36
C ILE A 23 -24.68 13.46 19.47
N THR A 24 -24.28 13.99 20.64
CA THR A 24 -25.20 14.19 21.79
C THR A 24 -26.38 15.11 21.43
N THR A 25 -26.13 16.14 20.61
CA THR A 25 -27.20 17.04 20.14
C THR A 25 -28.18 16.31 19.24
N CYS A 26 -27.67 15.51 18.28
CA CYS A 26 -28.53 14.68 17.43
C CYS A 26 -29.36 13.68 18.25
N GLU A 27 -28.75 12.99 19.23
CA GLU A 27 -29.45 12.03 20.11
C GLU A 27 -30.59 12.68 20.91
N LYS A 28 -30.36 13.90 21.44
CA LYS A 28 -31.41 14.67 22.13
C LYS A 28 -32.61 14.95 21.23
N LEU A 29 -32.34 15.28 19.94
CA LEU A 29 -33.39 15.54 18.97
C LEU A 29 -34.15 14.26 18.58
N ILE A 30 -33.43 13.17 18.38
CA ILE A 30 -34.00 11.85 18.05
C ILE A 30 -34.85 11.33 19.20
N LYS A 31 -34.40 11.47 20.46
CA LYS A 31 -35.18 11.11 21.66
C LYS A 31 -36.47 11.91 21.74
N LYS A 32 -36.50 13.14 21.25
CA LYS A 32 -37.72 13.97 21.12
C LYS A 32 -38.60 13.57 19.93
N LYS A 33 -38.32 12.41 19.29
CA LYS A 33 -39.05 11.85 18.14
C LYS A 33 -39.04 12.77 16.91
N ILE A 34 -38.04 13.66 16.78
CA ILE A 34 -37.88 14.53 15.60
C ILE A 34 -37.32 13.70 14.45
N LYS A 35 -38.17 13.38 13.48
CA LYS A 35 -37.81 12.65 12.24
C LYS A 35 -37.46 13.66 11.16
N HIS A 36 -36.17 13.99 11.02
CA HIS A 36 -35.69 14.97 10.03
C HIS A 36 -34.45 14.44 9.31
N THR A 37 -34.52 14.31 8.00
CA THR A 37 -33.44 13.69 7.18
C THR A 37 -32.08 14.34 7.40
N VAL A 38 -32.02 15.70 7.50
CA VAL A 38 -30.75 16.41 7.71
C VAL A 38 -30.14 16.06 9.08
N ILE A 39 -30.94 15.87 10.13
CA ILE A 39 -30.43 15.51 11.47
C ILE A 39 -29.74 14.13 11.39
N PHE A 40 -30.39 13.14 10.77
CA PHE A 40 -29.79 11.81 10.60
C PHE A 40 -28.55 11.83 9.71
N ASN A 41 -28.52 12.66 8.65
CA ASN A 41 -27.32 12.83 7.81
C ASN A 41 -26.17 13.45 8.62
N LEU A 42 -26.40 14.49 9.41
CA LEU A 42 -25.38 15.11 10.27
C LEU A 42 -24.92 14.17 11.39
N TYR A 43 -25.83 13.36 11.94
CA TYR A 43 -25.52 12.32 12.92
C TYR A 43 -24.58 11.27 12.34
N GLY A 44 -24.88 10.78 11.14
CA GLY A 44 -24.00 9.87 10.39
C GLY A 44 -22.63 10.49 10.10
N LEU A 45 -22.58 11.77 9.70
CA LEU A 45 -21.33 12.49 9.49
C LEU A 45 -20.49 12.60 10.77
N ALA A 46 -21.11 12.86 11.93
CA ALA A 46 -20.40 12.93 13.19
C ALA A 46 -19.76 11.59 13.57
N TYR A 47 -20.48 10.48 13.44
CA TYR A 47 -19.94 9.14 13.63
C TYR A 47 -18.83 8.80 12.62
N GLN A 48 -19.03 9.13 11.34
CA GLN A 48 -18.04 8.89 10.30
C GLN A 48 -16.72 9.61 10.60
N LYS A 49 -16.78 10.85 11.11
CA LYS A 49 -15.60 11.65 11.52
C LYS A 49 -14.89 11.09 12.75
N GLN A 50 -15.58 10.34 13.59
CA GLN A 50 -14.98 9.60 14.72
C GLN A 50 -14.45 8.20 14.31
N GLY A 51 -14.66 7.78 13.06
CA GLY A 51 -14.30 6.44 12.62
C GLY A 51 -15.30 5.34 13.00
N MET A 52 -16.46 5.71 13.55
CA MET A 52 -17.55 4.80 13.93
C MET A 52 -18.43 4.52 12.70
N PHE A 53 -17.89 3.72 11.76
CA PHE A 53 -18.51 3.56 10.45
C PHE A 53 -19.80 2.75 10.47
N LEU A 54 -19.94 1.77 11.35
CA LEU A 54 -21.18 0.97 11.45
C LEU A 54 -22.36 1.82 11.96
N GLU A 55 -22.11 2.68 12.94
CA GLU A 55 -23.09 3.62 13.47
C GLU A 55 -23.45 4.68 12.42
N SER A 56 -22.45 5.15 11.68
CA SER A 56 -22.67 6.10 10.59
C SER A 56 -23.54 5.52 9.48
N ILE A 57 -23.37 4.24 9.12
CA ILE A 57 -24.21 3.54 8.14
C ILE A 57 -25.68 3.57 8.59
N LYS A 58 -25.97 3.13 9.83
CA LYS A 58 -27.34 3.12 10.38
C LYS A 58 -28.00 4.51 10.33
N ALA A 59 -27.22 5.56 10.65
CA ALA A 59 -27.73 6.92 10.63
C ALA A 59 -28.03 7.41 9.20
N PHE A 60 -27.14 7.12 8.23
CA PHE A 60 -27.38 7.48 6.82
C PHE A 60 -28.54 6.70 6.22
N GLU A 61 -28.68 5.40 6.51
CA GLU A 61 -29.83 4.60 6.08
C GLU A 61 -31.14 5.22 6.60
N LYS A 62 -31.16 5.66 7.86
CA LYS A 62 -32.34 6.33 8.41
C LYS A 62 -32.62 7.69 7.75
N SER A 63 -31.59 8.44 7.35
CA SER A 63 -31.76 9.66 6.56
C SER A 63 -32.38 9.36 5.19
N ILE A 64 -31.96 8.28 4.52
CA ILE A 64 -32.45 7.86 3.21
C ILE A 64 -33.87 7.30 3.31
N GLU A 65 -34.21 6.54 4.39
CA GLU A 65 -35.60 6.10 4.63
C GLU A 65 -36.59 7.29 4.75
N LEU A 66 -36.13 8.40 5.34
CA LEU A 66 -36.97 9.60 5.45
C LEU A 66 -37.05 10.40 4.16
N GLN A 67 -36.04 10.32 3.31
CA GLN A 67 -35.96 11.00 2.02
C GLN A 67 -35.08 10.17 1.07
N ASN A 68 -35.71 9.39 0.19
CA ASN A 68 -35.04 8.42 -0.67
C ASN A 68 -34.15 9.02 -1.77
N ASP A 69 -34.38 10.29 -2.13
CA ASP A 69 -33.60 11.05 -3.11
C ASP A 69 -32.49 11.93 -2.48
N ASN A 70 -32.22 11.73 -1.18
CA ASN A 70 -31.15 12.45 -0.48
C ASN A 70 -29.76 12.00 -0.95
N TYR A 71 -29.33 12.50 -2.11
CA TYR A 71 -28.03 12.17 -2.71
C TYR A 71 -26.85 12.47 -1.80
N LEU A 72 -26.95 13.43 -0.86
CA LEU A 72 -25.88 13.71 0.11
C LEU A 72 -25.71 12.56 1.11
N ALA A 73 -26.83 12.06 1.67
CA ALA A 73 -26.78 10.93 2.58
C ALA A 73 -26.31 9.65 1.86
N ILE A 74 -26.75 9.44 0.62
CA ILE A 74 -26.34 8.31 -0.23
C ILE A 74 -24.82 8.35 -0.51
N ASN A 75 -24.25 9.53 -0.85
CA ASN A 75 -22.79 9.68 -1.01
C ASN A 75 -22.05 9.35 0.29
N ASN A 76 -22.54 9.86 1.44
CA ASN A 76 -21.90 9.64 2.72
C ASN A 76 -21.98 8.17 3.18
N LEU A 77 -23.09 7.51 2.90
CA LEU A 77 -23.27 6.06 3.09
C LEU A 77 -22.23 5.27 2.28
N ALA A 78 -22.04 5.63 1.00
CA ALA A 78 -21.01 5.01 0.16
C ALA A 78 -19.60 5.20 0.73
N VAL A 79 -19.27 6.39 1.28
CA VAL A 79 -17.99 6.64 1.95
C VAL A 79 -17.81 5.72 3.17
N SER A 80 -18.86 5.50 3.97
CA SER A 80 -18.81 4.62 5.14
C SER A 80 -18.59 3.16 4.73
N PHE A 81 -19.31 2.65 3.72
CA PHE A 81 -19.07 1.31 3.17
C PHE A 81 -17.66 1.13 2.62
N LYS A 82 -17.12 2.14 1.90
CA LYS A 82 -15.73 2.12 1.44
C LYS A 82 -14.74 2.00 2.60
N SER A 83 -15.03 2.64 3.72
CA SER A 83 -14.15 2.67 4.90
C SER A 83 -14.10 1.33 5.63
N ILE A 84 -15.17 0.55 5.60
CA ILE A 84 -15.22 -0.83 6.14
C ILE A 84 -14.90 -1.91 5.08
N ASN A 85 -14.33 -1.49 3.92
CA ASN A 85 -13.96 -2.37 2.79
C ASN A 85 -15.14 -3.06 2.06
N GLU A 86 -16.38 -2.65 2.30
CA GLU A 86 -17.55 -3.11 1.54
C GLU A 86 -17.62 -2.40 0.17
N ASN A 87 -16.62 -2.66 -0.67
CA ASN A 87 -16.38 -1.91 -1.91
C ASN A 87 -17.52 -2.05 -2.93
N LYS A 88 -18.19 -3.22 -2.99
CA LYS A 88 -19.34 -3.44 -3.89
C LYS A 88 -20.55 -2.58 -3.50
N LEU A 89 -20.84 -2.50 -2.19
CA LEU A 89 -21.91 -1.64 -1.68
C LEU A 89 -21.58 -0.16 -1.88
N ALA A 90 -20.33 0.23 -1.59
CA ALA A 90 -19.87 1.59 -1.84
C ALA A 90 -20.05 1.99 -3.32
N GLU A 91 -19.67 1.12 -4.26
CA GLU A 91 -19.85 1.33 -5.69
C GLU A 91 -21.33 1.53 -6.07
N LYS A 92 -22.22 0.64 -5.59
CA LYS A 92 -23.66 0.74 -5.79
C LYS A 92 -24.21 2.11 -5.37
N PHE A 93 -23.86 2.55 -4.17
CA PHE A 93 -24.37 3.82 -3.63
C PHE A 93 -23.75 5.05 -4.30
N TYR A 94 -22.48 5.02 -4.74
CA TYR A 94 -21.95 6.10 -5.57
C TYR A 94 -22.67 6.21 -6.92
N GLN A 95 -22.97 5.07 -7.55
CA GLN A 95 -23.75 5.05 -8.80
C GLN A 95 -25.16 5.62 -8.59
N GLU A 96 -25.83 5.23 -7.51
CA GLU A 96 -27.15 5.76 -7.16
C GLU A 96 -27.11 7.28 -6.87
N CYS A 97 -26.13 7.75 -6.12
CA CYS A 97 -25.92 9.17 -5.89
C CYS A 97 -25.76 9.94 -7.20
N LEU A 98 -24.95 9.41 -8.14
CA LEU A 98 -24.70 10.06 -9.43
C LEU A 98 -25.85 9.88 -10.42
N ARG A 99 -26.75 8.92 -10.22
CA ARG A 99 -28.02 8.81 -10.95
C ARG A 99 -28.97 9.93 -10.55
N LEU A 100 -29.07 10.24 -9.26
CA LEU A 100 -29.92 11.31 -8.72
C LEU A 100 -29.33 12.69 -9.00
N LYS A 101 -28.00 12.84 -8.89
CA LYS A 101 -27.28 14.10 -9.07
C LYS A 101 -26.01 13.88 -9.90
N PRO A 102 -26.09 13.86 -11.25
CA PRO A 102 -24.97 13.51 -12.14
C PRO A 102 -23.76 14.44 -12.08
N ASP A 103 -23.96 15.68 -11.61
CA ASP A 103 -22.97 16.76 -11.45
C ASP A 103 -22.50 16.92 -10.01
N HIS A 104 -22.82 15.97 -9.11
CA HIS A 104 -22.33 16.03 -7.72
C HIS A 104 -20.82 15.72 -7.65
N VAL A 105 -20.02 16.79 -7.74
CA VAL A 105 -18.56 16.72 -7.90
C VAL A 105 -17.88 15.90 -6.79
N ILE A 106 -18.32 16.08 -5.54
CA ILE A 106 -17.76 15.32 -4.39
C ILE A 106 -17.98 13.82 -4.56
N ALA A 107 -19.16 13.39 -5.03
CA ALA A 107 -19.44 11.98 -5.28
C ALA A 107 -18.60 11.44 -6.46
N ILE A 108 -18.40 12.23 -7.52
CA ILE A 108 -17.54 11.84 -8.65
C ILE A 108 -16.11 11.56 -8.14
N ILE A 109 -15.55 12.47 -7.32
CA ILE A 109 -14.19 12.34 -6.76
C ILE A 109 -14.12 11.14 -5.78
N ASN A 110 -15.12 10.97 -4.91
CA ASN A 110 -15.17 9.85 -3.97
C ASN A 110 -15.27 8.50 -4.70
N TYR A 111 -16.02 8.45 -5.78
CA TYR A 111 -16.14 7.27 -6.63
C TYR A 111 -14.83 6.99 -7.39
N ALA A 112 -14.15 8.03 -7.89
CA ALA A 112 -12.81 7.90 -8.47
C ALA A 112 -11.81 7.32 -7.44
N ASN A 113 -11.83 7.82 -6.20
CA ASN A 113 -11.00 7.29 -5.10
C ASN A 113 -11.33 5.82 -4.77
N LEU A 114 -12.60 5.41 -4.88
CA LEU A 114 -12.98 4.00 -4.73
C LEU A 114 -12.41 3.16 -5.88
N LYS A 115 -12.55 3.61 -7.14
CA LYS A 115 -12.00 2.92 -8.32
C LYS A 115 -10.48 2.77 -8.23
N GLU A 116 -9.77 3.81 -7.75
CA GLU A 116 -8.33 3.75 -7.46
C GLU A 116 -8.02 2.69 -6.38
N LYS A 117 -8.80 2.65 -5.29
CA LYS A 117 -8.63 1.68 -4.20
C LYS A 117 -8.75 0.23 -4.69
N ILE A 118 -9.73 -0.04 -5.56
CA ILE A 118 -10.00 -1.38 -6.12
C ILE A 118 -9.26 -1.66 -7.44
N ASN A 119 -8.18 -0.94 -7.72
CA ASN A 119 -7.30 -1.12 -8.88
C ASN A 119 -7.94 -0.90 -10.27
N LYS A 120 -9.17 -0.35 -10.34
CA LYS A 120 -9.82 0.03 -11.60
C LYS A 120 -9.36 1.42 -12.05
N PHE A 121 -8.08 1.53 -12.43
CA PHE A 121 -7.42 2.82 -12.65
C PHE A 121 -7.94 3.58 -13.85
N GLU A 122 -8.29 2.90 -14.91
CA GLU A 122 -8.87 3.55 -16.10
C GLU A 122 -10.21 4.20 -15.78
N ASP A 123 -11.05 3.54 -14.96
CA ASP A 123 -12.33 4.10 -14.52
C ASP A 123 -12.10 5.29 -13.57
N ALA A 124 -11.10 5.20 -12.67
CA ALA A 124 -10.72 6.31 -11.81
C ALA A 124 -10.27 7.53 -12.64
N ILE A 125 -9.45 7.32 -13.66
CA ILE A 125 -8.98 8.36 -14.58
C ILE A 125 -10.17 9.04 -15.28
N LYS A 126 -11.12 8.25 -15.82
CA LYS A 126 -12.34 8.79 -16.47
C LYS A 126 -13.15 9.67 -15.52
N LEU A 127 -13.32 9.23 -14.27
CA LEU A 127 -14.06 9.98 -13.25
C LEU A 127 -13.33 11.26 -12.82
N TYR A 128 -12.00 11.25 -12.68
CA TYR A 128 -11.26 12.48 -12.39
C TYR A 128 -11.36 13.48 -13.55
N PHE A 129 -11.30 13.03 -14.81
CA PHE A 129 -11.56 13.91 -15.95
C PHE A 129 -13.00 14.44 -15.97
N LYS A 130 -13.99 13.62 -15.56
CA LYS A 130 -15.37 14.11 -15.39
C LYS A 130 -15.42 15.21 -14.32
N ALA A 131 -14.75 15.06 -13.18
CA ALA A 131 -14.70 16.07 -12.14
C ALA A 131 -14.06 17.38 -12.63
N LEU A 132 -12.98 17.32 -13.42
CA LEU A 132 -12.31 18.49 -13.98
C LEU A 132 -13.18 19.37 -14.90
N LYS A 133 -14.32 18.86 -15.38
CA LYS A 133 -15.29 19.71 -16.13
C LYS A 133 -15.93 20.78 -15.23
N PHE A 134 -15.92 20.58 -13.92
CA PHE A 134 -16.50 21.48 -12.90
C PHE A 134 -15.42 22.32 -12.21
N LYS A 135 -14.60 23.04 -13.00
CA LYS A 135 -13.39 23.76 -12.54
C LYS A 135 -13.57 24.63 -11.29
N LYS A 136 -14.74 25.29 -11.13
CA LYS A 136 -15.03 26.17 -9.99
C LYS A 136 -15.25 25.41 -8.67
N GLU A 137 -15.53 24.12 -8.73
CA GLU A 137 -15.92 23.29 -7.59
C GLU A 137 -14.82 22.30 -7.17
N VAL A 138 -13.74 22.19 -7.97
CA VAL A 138 -12.68 21.20 -7.74
C VAL A 138 -11.36 21.86 -7.37
N ASN A 139 -10.60 21.15 -6.54
CA ASN A 139 -9.19 21.41 -6.39
C ASN A 139 -8.42 20.71 -7.53
N GLU A 140 -8.11 21.46 -8.61
CA GLU A 140 -7.39 20.92 -9.78
C GLU A 140 -6.03 20.33 -9.38
N VAL A 141 -5.32 20.95 -8.45
CA VAL A 141 -4.02 20.48 -7.95
C VAL A 141 -4.12 19.07 -7.37
N TYR A 142 -5.16 18.83 -6.56
CA TYR A 142 -5.43 17.49 -6.02
C TYR A 142 -5.68 16.45 -7.12
N ILE A 143 -6.54 16.80 -8.09
CA ILE A 143 -6.88 15.89 -9.18
C ILE A 143 -5.67 15.63 -10.08
N PHE A 144 -4.86 16.64 -10.39
CA PHE A 144 -3.65 16.46 -11.19
C PHE A 144 -2.60 15.59 -10.50
N LEU A 145 -2.44 15.69 -9.18
CA LEU A 145 -1.61 14.76 -8.42
C LEU A 145 -2.13 13.33 -8.54
N LYS A 146 -3.44 13.13 -8.36
CA LYS A 146 -4.08 11.81 -8.50
C LYS A 146 -3.90 11.24 -9.90
N LEU A 147 -4.11 12.03 -10.94
CA LEU A 147 -3.89 11.62 -12.33
C LEU A 147 -2.42 11.27 -12.58
N SER A 148 -1.47 12.04 -12.05
CA SER A 148 -0.05 11.74 -12.16
C SER A 148 0.29 10.39 -11.53
N ASP A 149 -0.20 10.10 -10.31
CA ASP A 149 0.03 8.83 -9.63
C ASP A 149 -0.61 7.64 -10.37
N LEU A 150 -1.83 7.82 -10.89
CA LEU A 150 -2.53 6.80 -11.66
C LEU A 150 -1.80 6.47 -12.97
N TYR A 151 -1.41 7.51 -13.73
CA TYR A 151 -0.66 7.31 -14.97
C TYR A 151 0.72 6.68 -14.72
N LEU A 152 1.38 7.01 -13.62
CA LEU A 152 2.60 6.34 -13.19
C LEU A 152 2.34 4.84 -12.92
N SER A 153 1.26 4.51 -12.20
CA SER A 153 0.91 3.14 -11.83
C SER A 153 0.59 2.25 -13.04
N ILE A 154 -0.03 2.82 -14.08
CA ILE A 154 -0.27 2.10 -15.35
C ILE A 154 0.89 2.19 -16.35
N GLY A 155 2.00 2.86 -15.98
CA GLY A 155 3.23 2.96 -16.78
C GLY A 155 3.23 4.01 -17.88
N ASN A 156 2.27 4.95 -17.88
CA ASN A 156 2.28 6.08 -18.82
C ASN A 156 3.06 7.26 -18.21
N PHE A 157 4.38 7.19 -18.32
CA PHE A 157 5.30 8.16 -17.71
C PHE A 157 5.17 9.57 -18.27
N GLU A 158 4.86 9.71 -19.57
CA GLU A 158 4.70 11.01 -20.21
C GLU A 158 3.51 11.78 -19.64
N LYS A 159 2.33 11.14 -19.56
CA LYS A 159 1.16 11.77 -18.96
C LYS A 159 1.35 12.02 -17.46
N ALA A 160 2.00 11.08 -16.76
CA ALA A 160 2.29 11.26 -15.34
C ALA A 160 3.15 12.50 -15.09
N LYS A 161 4.19 12.71 -15.91
CA LYS A 161 5.06 13.89 -15.87
C LYS A 161 4.30 15.18 -16.19
N ASP A 162 3.49 15.17 -17.26
CA ASP A 162 2.67 16.34 -17.66
C ASP A 162 1.78 16.83 -16.51
N PHE A 163 1.06 15.91 -15.86
CA PHE A 163 0.21 16.28 -14.73
C PHE A 163 1.03 16.80 -13.53
N ALA A 164 2.18 16.20 -13.22
CA ALA A 164 3.05 16.72 -12.17
C ALA A 164 3.57 18.14 -12.49
N GLN A 165 3.92 18.43 -13.75
CA GLN A 165 4.32 19.75 -14.20
C GLN A 165 3.18 20.77 -14.07
N ARG A 166 1.95 20.40 -14.39
CA ARG A 166 0.77 21.29 -14.20
C ARG A 166 0.57 21.66 -12.74
N VAL A 167 0.76 20.71 -11.79
CA VAL A 167 0.72 21.01 -10.36
C VAL A 167 1.71 22.10 -9.99
N VAL A 168 2.98 21.93 -10.38
CA VAL A 168 4.05 22.89 -10.07
C VAL A 168 3.81 24.24 -10.76
N LYS A 169 3.21 24.24 -11.96
CA LYS A 169 2.85 25.47 -12.69
C LYS A 169 1.76 26.27 -11.98
N ILE A 170 0.74 25.58 -11.44
CA ILE A 170 -0.39 26.23 -10.72
C ILE A 170 0.07 26.74 -9.36
N ASN A 171 0.84 25.94 -8.63
CA ASN A 171 1.36 26.31 -7.33
C ASN A 171 2.85 25.95 -7.23
N PRO A 172 3.75 26.92 -7.58
CA PRO A 172 5.20 26.73 -7.56
C PRO A 172 5.81 26.44 -6.19
N ASP A 173 5.10 26.72 -5.11
CA ASP A 173 5.55 26.46 -3.73
C ASP A 173 4.94 25.18 -3.14
N TYR A 174 4.16 24.42 -3.93
CA TYR A 174 3.51 23.21 -3.45
C TYR A 174 4.45 22.01 -3.44
N VAL A 175 4.96 21.66 -2.28
CA VAL A 175 5.98 20.62 -2.09
C VAL A 175 5.60 19.27 -2.70
N ALA A 176 4.36 18.82 -2.52
CA ALA A 176 3.92 17.52 -3.07
C ALA A 176 4.00 17.49 -4.61
N GLY A 177 3.82 18.63 -5.29
CA GLY A 177 4.01 18.75 -6.73
C GLY A 177 5.46 18.53 -7.14
N HIS A 178 6.41 19.14 -6.42
CA HIS A 178 7.84 18.94 -6.66
C HIS A 178 8.30 17.51 -6.35
N VAL A 179 7.82 16.93 -5.27
CA VAL A 179 8.09 15.53 -4.92
C VAL A 179 7.57 14.58 -6.01
N GLN A 180 6.38 14.84 -6.54
CA GLN A 180 5.84 14.04 -7.65
C GLN A 180 6.64 14.25 -8.93
N LEU A 181 6.96 15.49 -9.28
CA LEU A 181 7.72 15.82 -10.49
C LEU A 181 9.14 15.23 -10.44
N SER A 182 9.77 15.19 -9.25
CA SER A 182 11.13 14.65 -9.07
C SER A 182 11.29 13.22 -9.56
N LYS A 183 10.22 12.42 -9.58
CA LYS A 183 10.22 11.02 -10.05
C LYS A 183 10.48 10.90 -11.56
N PHE A 184 10.31 11.98 -12.33
CA PHE A 184 10.36 12.01 -13.79
C PHE A 184 11.51 12.84 -14.36
N ILE A 185 12.26 13.56 -13.52
CA ILE A 185 13.37 14.40 -13.95
C ILE A 185 14.66 13.59 -14.09
N ASN A 186 15.36 13.78 -15.20
CA ASN A 186 16.71 13.28 -15.35
C ASN A 186 17.73 14.28 -14.78
N TYR A 187 18.08 14.11 -13.50
CA TYR A 187 18.98 15.03 -12.82
C TYR A 187 20.43 14.96 -13.27
N LYS A 188 20.82 14.01 -14.13
CA LYS A 188 22.16 14.03 -14.72
C LYS A 188 22.37 15.27 -15.58
N ASP A 189 21.32 15.64 -16.32
CA ASP A 189 21.37 16.70 -17.34
C ASP A 189 20.65 17.97 -16.87
N ASP A 190 19.65 17.87 -15.98
CA ASP A 190 18.84 18.99 -15.52
C ASP A 190 19.07 19.29 -14.03
N SER A 191 19.55 20.48 -13.75
CA SER A 191 19.73 21.01 -12.38
C SER A 191 18.67 22.05 -11.99
N LYS A 192 17.85 22.54 -12.94
CA LYS A 192 16.90 23.62 -12.68
C LYS A 192 15.87 23.24 -11.60
N HIS A 193 15.27 22.08 -11.72
CA HIS A 193 14.30 21.58 -10.75
C HIS A 193 14.94 21.27 -9.39
N LEU A 194 16.18 20.77 -9.37
CA LEU A 194 16.94 20.55 -8.13
C LEU A 194 17.11 21.87 -7.36
N LEU A 195 17.52 22.95 -8.04
CA LEU A 195 17.66 24.29 -7.44
C LEU A 195 16.33 24.84 -6.92
N GLN A 196 15.20 24.54 -7.58
CA GLN A 196 13.89 24.90 -7.08
C GLN A 196 13.57 24.20 -5.75
N MET A 197 13.83 22.91 -5.65
CA MET A 197 13.62 22.15 -4.40
C MET A 197 14.55 22.64 -3.27
N GLU A 198 15.81 23.00 -3.58
CA GLU A 198 16.72 23.59 -2.59
C GLU A 198 16.22 24.95 -2.08
N LYS A 199 15.71 25.81 -2.95
CA LYS A 199 15.08 27.08 -2.54
C LYS A 199 13.86 26.85 -1.66
N LEU A 200 13.03 25.85 -1.97
CA LEU A 200 11.83 25.53 -1.20
C LEU A 200 12.18 25.07 0.23
N ILE A 201 13.20 24.24 0.39
CA ILE A 201 13.59 23.74 1.71
C ILE A 201 14.21 24.86 2.58
N GLN A 202 14.78 25.90 1.96
CA GLN A 202 15.37 27.05 2.66
C GLN A 202 14.35 28.14 3.00
N LYS A 203 13.34 28.38 2.12
CA LYS A 203 12.37 29.48 2.22
C LYS A 203 11.35 29.33 3.34
N LYS A 204 11.07 28.13 3.78
CA LYS A 204 9.98 27.87 4.73
C LYS A 204 10.54 27.57 6.12
N THR A 205 9.78 28.00 7.15
CA THR A 205 9.52 27.17 8.32
C THR A 205 8.59 26.04 7.82
N PRO A 206 9.09 25.02 7.14
CA PRO A 206 8.24 24.02 6.54
C PRO A 206 7.69 23.18 7.68
N GLN A 207 6.45 22.74 7.54
CA GLN A 207 6.00 21.61 8.37
C GLN A 207 7.00 20.47 8.21
N ASN A 208 7.35 19.79 9.29
CA ASN A 208 8.36 18.72 9.28
C ASN A 208 8.14 17.70 8.14
N ASN A 209 6.89 17.42 7.78
CA ASN A 209 6.54 16.52 6.68
C ASN A 209 6.98 17.03 5.30
N GLU A 210 6.90 18.35 5.04
CA GLU A 210 7.34 18.93 3.77
C GLU A 210 8.87 18.89 3.63
N ILE A 211 9.61 19.22 4.72
CA ILE A 211 11.08 19.09 4.76
C ILE A 211 11.49 17.64 4.53
N MET A 212 10.80 16.71 5.17
CA MET A 212 11.07 15.28 5.04
C MET A 212 10.92 14.81 3.59
N ASP A 213 9.78 15.09 2.95
CA ASP A 213 9.51 14.68 1.57
C ASP A 213 10.50 15.33 0.58
N LEU A 214 10.83 16.61 0.76
CA LEU A 214 11.86 17.29 -0.03
C LEU A 214 13.25 16.66 0.19
N SER A 215 13.61 16.32 1.42
CA SER A 215 14.90 15.71 1.73
C SER A 215 15.10 14.39 0.99
N PHE A 216 14.11 13.50 0.97
CA PHE A 216 14.21 12.25 0.18
C PHE A 216 14.31 12.54 -1.32
N SER A 217 13.58 13.53 -1.84
CA SER A 217 13.62 13.91 -3.26
C SER A 217 14.97 14.53 -3.64
N LEU A 218 15.53 15.41 -2.80
CA LEU A 218 16.86 16.00 -3.00
C LEU A 218 17.96 14.95 -2.89
N GLY A 219 17.86 14.03 -1.93
CA GLY A 219 18.78 12.90 -1.81
C GLY A 219 18.84 12.08 -3.09
N ALA A 220 17.68 11.75 -3.66
CA ALA A 220 17.61 11.00 -4.94
C ALA A 220 18.17 11.83 -6.12
N ALA A 221 17.92 13.14 -6.16
CA ALA A 221 18.44 14.03 -7.19
C ALA A 221 19.97 14.13 -7.14
N TYR A 222 20.54 14.28 -5.94
CA TYR A 222 22.00 14.31 -5.76
C TYR A 222 22.66 12.97 -6.03
N GLU A 223 22.01 11.84 -5.68
CA GLU A 223 22.49 10.51 -6.06
C GLU A 223 22.58 10.35 -7.58
N ALA A 224 21.57 10.81 -8.32
CA ALA A 224 21.58 10.78 -9.78
C ALA A 224 22.74 11.60 -10.38
N LYS A 225 23.16 12.66 -9.71
CA LYS A 225 24.35 13.48 -10.04
C LYS A 225 25.65 12.87 -9.52
N LYS A 226 25.62 11.67 -8.89
CA LYS A 226 26.78 11.01 -8.25
C LYS A 226 27.41 11.82 -7.10
N ASN A 227 26.69 12.78 -6.54
CA ASN A 227 27.12 13.49 -5.34
C ASN A 227 26.59 12.75 -4.10
N TYR A 228 27.27 11.66 -3.75
CA TYR A 228 26.84 10.74 -2.68
C TYR A 228 26.89 11.37 -1.28
N GLU A 229 27.73 12.37 -1.07
CA GLU A 229 27.82 13.11 0.20
C GLU A 229 26.55 13.92 0.46
N LYS A 230 26.20 14.79 -0.49
CA LYS A 230 24.95 15.55 -0.38
C LYS A 230 23.72 14.64 -0.37
N ALA A 231 23.75 13.58 -1.20
CA ALA A 231 22.68 12.59 -1.21
C ALA A 231 22.48 11.96 0.19
N PHE A 232 23.56 11.52 0.82
CA PHE A 232 23.50 10.97 2.19
C PHE A 232 23.01 12.00 3.20
N THR A 233 23.52 13.23 3.15
CA THR A 233 23.10 14.31 4.05
C THR A 233 21.58 14.50 4.02
N PHE A 234 20.99 14.58 2.82
CA PHE A 234 19.55 14.75 2.66
C PHE A 234 18.77 13.50 3.08
N PHE A 235 19.19 12.29 2.68
CA PHE A 235 18.52 11.05 3.14
C PHE A 235 18.56 10.95 4.67
N ASN A 236 19.69 11.26 5.30
CA ASN A 236 19.82 11.24 6.76
C ASN A 236 18.93 12.30 7.44
N GLN A 237 18.81 13.50 6.86
CA GLN A 237 17.89 14.53 7.33
C GLN A 237 16.44 14.04 7.31
N GLY A 238 15.98 13.48 6.19
CA GLY A 238 14.63 12.95 6.05
C GLY A 238 14.36 11.80 7.04
N ASN A 239 15.29 10.87 7.19
CA ASN A 239 15.20 9.77 8.12
C ASN A 239 15.13 10.24 9.58
N ASN A 240 15.98 11.19 9.98
CA ASN A 240 15.99 11.73 11.34
C ASN A 240 14.67 12.45 11.69
N LEU A 241 14.10 13.19 10.75
CA LEU A 241 12.79 13.81 10.94
C LEU A 241 11.70 12.75 11.14
N ARG A 242 11.65 11.76 10.25
CA ARG A 242 10.66 10.68 10.36
C ARG A 242 10.81 9.89 11.64
N ARG A 243 12.04 9.60 12.06
CA ARG A 243 12.30 8.84 13.28
C ARG A 243 11.74 9.51 14.54
N LYS A 244 11.70 10.85 14.58
CA LYS A 244 11.11 11.61 15.68
C LYS A 244 9.57 11.50 15.75
N GLU A 245 8.92 11.24 14.63
CA GLU A 245 7.45 11.17 14.56
C GLU A 245 6.89 9.76 14.83
N ILE A 246 7.73 8.73 14.65
CA ILE A 246 7.28 7.35 14.76
C ILE A 246 7.81 6.68 16.02
N ARG A 247 6.99 5.77 16.57
CA ARG A 247 7.47 4.81 17.57
C ARG A 247 7.88 3.53 16.84
N TYR A 248 9.08 3.07 17.11
CA TYR A 248 9.58 1.78 16.64
C TYR A 248 10.40 1.11 17.75
N ASP A 249 10.05 -0.14 18.05
CA ASP A 249 10.80 -1.02 18.94
C ASP A 249 11.05 -2.36 18.24
N LEU A 250 12.30 -2.73 18.07
CA LEU A 250 12.70 -4.01 17.47
C LEU A 250 12.19 -5.21 18.29
N ASN A 251 12.04 -5.05 19.60
CA ASN A 251 11.57 -6.12 20.49
C ASN A 251 10.15 -6.59 20.12
N ASP A 252 9.32 -5.73 19.56
CA ASP A 252 7.99 -6.12 19.08
C ASP A 252 8.08 -7.15 17.95
N HIS A 253 9.04 -6.97 17.03
CA HIS A 253 9.30 -7.94 15.96
C HIS A 253 9.93 -9.23 16.49
N ILE A 254 10.86 -9.14 17.45
CA ILE A 254 11.47 -10.30 18.10
C ILE A 254 10.39 -11.15 18.79
N LYS A 255 9.51 -10.53 19.59
CA LYS A 255 8.41 -11.22 20.27
C LYS A 255 7.52 -11.95 19.28
N LEU A 256 7.09 -11.25 18.20
CA LEU A 256 6.25 -11.84 17.17
C LEU A 256 6.93 -13.05 16.53
N GLN A 257 8.17 -12.92 16.07
CA GLN A 257 8.90 -14.02 15.42
C GLN A 257 9.13 -15.19 16.36
N THR A 258 9.51 -14.94 17.62
CA THR A 258 9.67 -16.00 18.62
C THR A 258 8.37 -16.74 18.85
N SER A 259 7.22 -16.03 18.91
CA SER A 259 5.92 -16.69 19.07
C SER A 259 5.51 -17.52 17.85
N ILE A 260 5.86 -17.05 16.64
CA ILE A 260 5.66 -17.81 15.40
C ILE A 260 6.50 -19.11 15.42
N ILE A 261 7.79 -19.00 15.65
CA ILE A 261 8.70 -20.17 15.68
C ILE A 261 8.21 -21.19 16.70
N LYS A 262 7.88 -20.75 17.92
CA LYS A 262 7.39 -21.63 18.99
C LYS A 262 6.14 -22.41 18.60
N ILE A 263 5.21 -21.82 17.84
CA ILE A 263 4.02 -22.52 17.35
C ILE A 263 4.43 -23.66 16.40
N PHE A 264 5.39 -23.42 15.52
CA PHE A 264 5.81 -24.40 14.51
C PHE A 264 6.80 -25.45 15.05
N GLU A 265 7.50 -25.20 16.15
CA GLU A 265 8.30 -26.22 16.86
C GLU A 265 7.41 -27.27 17.53
N ASP A 266 6.23 -26.88 18.01
CA ASP A 266 5.25 -27.79 18.63
C ASP A 266 4.50 -28.65 17.58
N VAL A 267 4.58 -28.32 16.28
CA VAL A 267 3.85 -28.99 15.19
C VAL A 267 4.72 -30.10 14.60
N LYS A 268 4.59 -31.32 15.12
CA LYS A 268 5.37 -32.48 14.65
C LYS A 268 4.86 -33.07 13.32
N GLU A 269 3.58 -32.93 13.01
CA GLU A 269 2.99 -33.36 11.74
C GLU A 269 1.97 -32.31 11.27
N LEU A 270 2.17 -31.80 10.06
CA LEU A 270 1.20 -30.95 9.39
C LEU A 270 0.08 -31.84 8.85
N ASN A 271 -1.00 -32.02 9.60
CA ASN A 271 -2.23 -32.60 9.04
C ASN A 271 -2.78 -31.61 8.01
N ILE A 272 -2.46 -31.87 6.75
CA ILE A 272 -2.85 -31.08 5.59
C ILE A 272 -4.37 -31.09 5.48
N ILE A 273 -4.97 -29.93 5.23
CA ILE A 273 -6.40 -29.80 4.94
C ILE A 273 -6.76 -30.74 3.78
N LYS A 274 -7.75 -31.63 3.99
CA LYS A 274 -8.09 -32.73 3.07
C LYS A 274 -8.62 -32.27 1.70
N GLU A 275 -9.08 -31.04 1.57
CA GLU A 275 -9.56 -30.51 0.28
C GLU A 275 -8.68 -29.35 -0.18
N PRO A 276 -7.74 -29.58 -1.11
CA PRO A 276 -6.92 -28.52 -1.65
C PRO A 276 -7.76 -27.53 -2.47
N PHE A 277 -7.48 -26.27 -2.27
CA PHE A 277 -8.06 -25.20 -3.05
C PHE A 277 -7.79 -25.40 -4.55
N LYS A 278 -8.80 -25.18 -5.41
CA LYS A 278 -8.69 -25.42 -6.86
C LYS A 278 -7.71 -24.47 -7.56
N SER A 279 -7.58 -23.23 -7.08
CA SER A 279 -6.67 -22.26 -7.67
C SER A 279 -5.27 -22.37 -7.07
N LYS A 280 -4.26 -22.17 -7.90
CA LYS A 280 -2.87 -22.15 -7.50
C LYS A 280 -2.44 -20.76 -7.08
N ILE A 281 -1.87 -20.63 -5.89
CA ILE A 281 -1.36 -19.38 -5.38
C ILE A 281 0.17 -19.41 -5.37
N ILE A 282 0.80 -18.38 -5.94
CA ILE A 282 2.24 -18.17 -5.93
C ILE A 282 2.50 -17.00 -4.97
N PHE A 283 3.02 -17.30 -3.78
CA PHE A 283 3.40 -16.30 -2.81
C PHE A 283 4.82 -15.79 -3.08
N ILE A 284 4.97 -14.49 -3.22
CA ILE A 284 6.26 -13.84 -3.46
C ILE A 284 6.56 -12.96 -2.26
N CYS A 285 7.66 -13.23 -1.56
CA CYS A 285 8.07 -12.49 -0.38
C CYS A 285 9.59 -12.24 -0.38
N GLY A 286 10.02 -11.42 0.56
CA GLY A 286 11.42 -11.03 0.72
C GLY A 286 11.53 -9.71 1.45
N MET A 287 12.76 -9.25 1.70
CA MET A 287 12.94 -7.89 2.19
C MET A 287 12.35 -6.87 1.20
N PRO A 288 11.76 -5.79 1.67
CA PRO A 288 11.45 -4.66 0.81
C PRO A 288 12.68 -4.28 -0.02
N ARG A 289 12.51 -3.97 -1.30
CA ARG A 289 13.60 -3.62 -2.23
C ARG A 289 14.54 -4.76 -2.64
N SER A 290 14.22 -6.00 -2.34
CA SER A 290 14.99 -7.17 -2.81
C SER A 290 14.67 -7.60 -4.26
N GLY A 291 13.63 -7.03 -4.88
CA GLY A 291 13.22 -7.37 -6.25
C GLY A 291 11.88 -8.10 -6.37
N THR A 292 11.11 -8.23 -5.29
CA THR A 292 9.79 -8.92 -5.28
C THR A 292 8.84 -8.42 -6.38
N THR A 293 8.80 -7.11 -6.64
CA THR A 293 7.97 -6.54 -7.71
C THR A 293 8.42 -6.97 -9.10
N LEU A 294 9.73 -7.07 -9.34
CA LEU A 294 10.28 -7.56 -10.62
C LEU A 294 9.89 -9.02 -10.84
N ILE A 295 10.01 -9.86 -9.82
CA ILE A 295 9.63 -11.27 -9.88
C ILE A 295 8.15 -11.42 -10.18
N GLU A 296 7.28 -10.65 -9.51
CA GLU A 296 5.85 -10.66 -9.81
C GLU A 296 5.56 -10.25 -11.26
N GLN A 297 6.21 -9.19 -11.76
CA GLN A 297 6.03 -8.75 -13.15
C GLN A 297 6.49 -9.80 -14.16
N ILE A 298 7.57 -10.53 -13.88
CA ILE A 298 8.03 -11.65 -14.72
C ILE A 298 6.99 -12.77 -14.74
N ILE A 299 6.55 -13.23 -13.59
CA ILE A 299 5.60 -14.36 -13.47
C ILE A 299 4.24 -13.97 -14.05
N SER A 300 3.74 -12.79 -13.75
CA SER A 300 2.44 -12.31 -14.24
C SER A 300 2.45 -11.83 -15.70
N SER A 301 3.61 -11.87 -16.38
CA SER A 301 3.66 -11.78 -17.83
C SER A 301 3.25 -13.08 -18.52
N HIS A 302 3.15 -14.18 -17.77
CA HIS A 302 2.58 -15.45 -18.24
C HIS A 302 1.07 -15.31 -18.41
N LYS A 303 0.53 -15.77 -19.54
CA LYS A 303 -0.90 -15.61 -19.91
C LYS A 303 -1.89 -16.24 -18.92
N GLU A 304 -1.48 -17.25 -18.17
CA GLU A 304 -2.32 -17.96 -17.19
C GLU A 304 -2.24 -17.36 -15.78
N VAL A 305 -1.43 -16.34 -15.55
CA VAL A 305 -1.18 -15.80 -14.22
C VAL A 305 -1.75 -14.40 -14.05
N LEU A 306 -2.56 -14.23 -13.01
CA LEU A 306 -3.07 -12.94 -12.56
C LEU A 306 -2.20 -12.36 -11.45
N ALA A 307 -1.70 -11.12 -11.61
CA ALA A 307 -1.04 -10.38 -10.52
C ALA A 307 -2.09 -9.76 -9.59
N THR A 308 -2.05 -10.08 -8.30
CA THR A 308 -2.89 -9.41 -7.29
C THR A 308 -2.13 -8.35 -6.48
N GLY A 309 -0.80 -8.25 -6.66
CA GLY A 309 0.02 -7.25 -5.99
C GLY A 309 0.21 -7.50 -4.50
N GLU A 310 0.27 -6.42 -3.71
CA GLU A 310 0.42 -6.51 -2.24
C GLU A 310 -0.93 -6.74 -1.57
N ASN A 311 -1.32 -8.01 -1.48
CA ASN A 311 -2.52 -8.43 -0.79
C ASN A 311 -2.22 -8.69 0.68
N ASN A 312 -2.52 -7.74 1.54
CA ASN A 312 -2.25 -7.85 2.98
C ASN A 312 -3.33 -8.65 3.75
N PHE A 313 -4.26 -9.32 3.06
CA PHE A 313 -5.39 -9.99 3.70
C PHE A 313 -4.94 -11.03 4.74
N LEU A 314 -4.00 -11.94 4.38
CA LEU A 314 -3.48 -12.97 5.29
C LEU A 314 -2.86 -12.33 6.55
N SER A 315 -2.00 -11.33 6.37
CA SER A 315 -1.36 -10.63 7.47
C SER A 315 -2.37 -9.91 8.37
N THR A 316 -3.36 -9.25 7.77
CA THR A 316 -4.43 -8.56 8.50
C THR A 316 -5.28 -9.56 9.28
N TYR A 317 -5.73 -10.64 8.62
CA TYR A 317 -6.55 -11.67 9.25
C TYR A 317 -5.85 -12.32 10.45
N ILE A 318 -4.57 -12.71 10.31
CA ILE A 318 -3.81 -13.30 11.40
C ILE A 318 -3.67 -12.32 12.57
N LYS A 319 -3.35 -11.06 12.28
CA LYS A 319 -3.18 -10.03 13.30
C LYS A 319 -4.47 -9.74 14.06
N GLU A 320 -5.58 -9.59 13.37
CA GLU A 320 -6.87 -9.24 13.98
C GLU A 320 -7.48 -10.38 14.81
N ASN A 321 -7.27 -11.62 14.41
CA ASN A 321 -7.93 -12.76 15.03
C ASN A 321 -7.05 -13.53 16.03
N TYR A 322 -5.73 -13.48 15.89
CA TYR A 322 -4.82 -14.35 16.62
C TYR A 322 -3.65 -13.65 17.31
N LEU A 323 -3.44 -12.36 17.08
CA LEU A 323 -2.44 -11.58 17.80
C LEU A 323 -3.08 -10.94 19.04
N ASP A 324 -2.42 -11.07 20.20
CA ASP A 324 -2.86 -10.41 21.42
C ASP A 324 -2.25 -8.99 21.56
N ASN A 325 -2.63 -8.29 22.63
CA ASN A 325 -2.13 -6.93 22.92
C ASN A 325 -0.62 -6.88 23.22
N PHE A 326 0.01 -8.02 23.49
CA PHE A 326 1.45 -8.15 23.73
C PHE A 326 2.23 -8.57 22.49
N LEU A 327 1.58 -8.59 21.32
CA LEU A 327 2.14 -9.04 20.04
C LEU A 327 2.55 -10.52 20.03
N LEU A 328 1.92 -11.34 20.88
CA LEU A 328 2.11 -12.77 20.91
C LEU A 328 1.01 -13.49 20.13
N LEU A 329 1.43 -14.43 19.29
CA LEU A 329 0.51 -15.22 18.50
C LEU A 329 -0.15 -16.31 19.36
N GLN A 330 -1.48 -16.34 19.35
CA GLN A 330 -2.26 -17.25 20.20
C GLN A 330 -2.29 -18.67 19.61
N LYS A 331 -2.02 -19.70 20.45
CA LYS A 331 -2.07 -21.12 20.04
C LYS A 331 -3.43 -21.58 19.49
N LYS A 332 -4.52 -20.85 19.76
CA LYS A 332 -5.84 -21.15 19.19
C LYS A 332 -5.84 -21.16 17.66
N ILE A 333 -4.91 -20.45 17.00
CA ILE A 333 -4.79 -20.44 15.53
C ILE A 333 -4.63 -21.86 14.97
N MET A 334 -3.86 -22.72 15.64
CA MET A 334 -3.66 -24.10 15.20
C MET A 334 -4.96 -24.90 15.24
N ARG A 335 -5.72 -24.79 16.33
CA ARG A 335 -7.04 -25.43 16.44
C ARG A 335 -8.02 -24.93 15.38
N ASP A 336 -8.04 -23.62 15.15
CA ASP A 336 -8.97 -22.99 14.22
C ASP A 336 -8.65 -23.32 12.76
N ILE A 337 -7.36 -23.50 12.40
CA ILE A 337 -6.94 -23.97 11.08
C ILE A 337 -7.54 -25.33 10.74
N TYR A 338 -7.57 -26.25 11.71
CA TYR A 338 -8.12 -27.59 11.49
C TYR A 338 -9.65 -27.64 11.46
N SER A 339 -10.33 -26.65 12.01
CA SER A 339 -11.79 -26.65 12.17
C SER A 339 -12.57 -25.77 11.17
N LYS A 340 -11.91 -24.83 10.48
CA LYS A 340 -12.60 -23.77 9.71
C LYS A 340 -12.14 -23.67 8.26
N ASN A 341 -12.86 -24.34 7.37
CA ASN A 341 -12.71 -24.19 5.92
C ASN A 341 -13.11 -22.78 5.37
N TYR A 342 -13.80 -21.97 6.17
CA TYR A 342 -14.33 -20.65 5.75
C TYR A 342 -13.25 -19.63 5.39
N PHE A 343 -12.09 -19.72 6.01
CA PHE A 343 -10.98 -18.78 5.77
C PHE A 343 -10.55 -18.75 4.30
N PHE A 344 -10.51 -19.93 3.66
CA PHE A 344 -10.07 -20.04 2.26
C PHE A 344 -11.02 -19.38 1.28
N GLN A 345 -12.31 -19.61 1.45
CA GLN A 345 -13.33 -19.04 0.59
C GLN A 345 -13.34 -17.51 0.73
N ASP A 346 -13.19 -17.01 1.95
CA ASP A 346 -13.11 -15.57 2.22
C ASP A 346 -11.82 -14.94 1.68
N PHE A 347 -10.66 -15.57 1.88
CA PHE A 347 -9.39 -15.08 1.35
C PHE A 347 -9.44 -14.94 -0.16
N VAL A 348 -9.87 -15.98 -0.83
CA VAL A 348 -9.94 -16.00 -2.29
C VAL A 348 -11.01 -15.07 -2.80
N SER A 349 -12.22 -15.12 -2.24
CA SER A 349 -13.29 -14.23 -2.67
C SER A 349 -12.93 -12.77 -2.48
N ARG A 350 -12.28 -12.38 -1.40
CA ARG A 350 -11.81 -11.01 -1.16
C ARG A 350 -10.60 -10.64 -2.02
N SER A 351 -9.65 -11.55 -2.19
CA SER A 351 -8.47 -11.31 -3.04
C SER A 351 -8.83 -11.21 -4.52
N LEU A 352 -9.88 -11.90 -4.95
CA LEU A 352 -10.27 -12.07 -6.35
C LEU A 352 -11.59 -11.41 -6.72
N SER A 353 -12.38 -10.95 -5.75
CA SER A 353 -13.70 -10.33 -5.99
C SER A 353 -13.64 -9.06 -6.84
N GLU A 354 -12.47 -8.48 -6.97
CA GLU A 354 -12.20 -7.26 -7.72
C GLU A 354 -11.71 -7.54 -9.15
N HIS A 355 -11.45 -8.82 -9.48
CA HIS A 355 -10.97 -9.26 -10.78
C HIS A 355 -12.01 -10.19 -11.44
N ASN A 356 -12.30 -9.97 -12.72
CA ASN A 356 -13.03 -10.95 -13.53
C ASN A 356 -12.12 -12.17 -13.68
N PHE A 357 -12.42 -13.24 -12.95
CA PHE A 357 -11.49 -14.32 -12.71
C PHE A 357 -11.75 -15.49 -13.65
N GLU A 358 -10.95 -15.60 -14.70
CA GLU A 358 -10.86 -16.81 -15.54
C GLU A 358 -9.57 -17.61 -15.25
N SER A 359 -8.60 -17.00 -14.57
CA SER A 359 -7.29 -17.59 -14.31
C SER A 359 -7.29 -18.48 -13.08
N GLN A 360 -6.74 -19.69 -13.20
CA GLN A 360 -6.60 -20.64 -12.07
C GLN A 360 -5.31 -20.40 -11.26
N VAL A 361 -4.44 -19.50 -11.69
CA VAL A 361 -3.16 -19.17 -11.05
C VAL A 361 -3.08 -17.68 -10.77
N PHE A 362 -2.75 -17.31 -9.54
CA PHE A 362 -2.52 -15.91 -9.20
C PHE A 362 -1.34 -15.72 -8.25
N THR A 363 -0.78 -14.51 -8.22
CA THR A 363 0.31 -14.16 -7.30
C THR A 363 -0.22 -13.39 -6.09
N ASP A 364 0.38 -13.57 -4.92
CA ASP A 364 0.30 -12.68 -3.77
C ASP A 364 1.74 -12.22 -3.44
N LYS A 365 2.01 -10.95 -3.69
CA LYS A 365 3.34 -10.37 -3.51
C LYS A 365 3.36 -9.42 -2.30
N SER A 366 2.90 -9.84 -1.15
CA SER A 366 3.07 -9.10 0.09
C SER A 366 4.44 -9.36 0.70
N VAL A 367 5.24 -8.30 0.89
CA VAL A 367 6.56 -8.44 1.51
C VAL A 367 6.48 -9.08 2.89
N GLN A 368 5.40 -8.84 3.64
CA GLN A 368 5.17 -9.41 4.97
C GLN A 368 4.90 -10.93 4.97
N ASN A 369 4.63 -11.55 3.83
CA ASN A 369 4.36 -12.99 3.74
C ASN A 369 5.51 -13.85 4.27
N PHE A 370 6.73 -13.33 4.35
CA PHE A 370 7.84 -14.06 4.97
C PHE A 370 7.58 -14.40 6.45
N LEU A 371 6.79 -13.61 7.17
CA LEU A 371 6.39 -13.89 8.55
C LEU A 371 5.47 -15.13 8.62
N TRP A 372 4.67 -15.33 7.60
CA TRP A 372 3.54 -16.24 7.59
C TRP A 372 3.73 -17.50 6.75
N ILE A 373 4.97 -17.81 6.32
CA ILE A 373 5.25 -18.97 5.43
C ILE A 373 4.71 -20.28 6.00
N GLY A 374 4.88 -20.52 7.30
CA GLY A 374 4.30 -21.71 7.92
C GLY A 374 2.77 -21.76 7.83
N PHE A 375 2.10 -20.64 8.09
CA PHE A 375 0.63 -20.56 7.95
C PHE A 375 0.19 -20.64 6.49
N ILE A 376 0.96 -20.05 5.55
CA ILE A 376 0.71 -20.22 4.11
C ILE A 376 0.70 -21.70 3.76
N LYS A 377 1.66 -22.47 4.23
CA LYS A 377 1.72 -23.91 3.94
C LYS A 377 0.60 -24.71 4.60
N LEU A 378 0.13 -24.29 5.77
CA LEU A 378 -1.04 -24.88 6.42
C LEU A 378 -2.34 -24.57 5.67
N PHE A 379 -2.54 -23.31 5.31
CA PHE A 379 -3.76 -22.89 4.61
C PHE A 379 -3.75 -23.26 3.13
N PHE A 380 -2.59 -23.23 2.47
CA PHE A 380 -2.43 -23.40 1.02
C PHE A 380 -1.32 -24.43 0.73
N PRO A 381 -1.55 -25.72 1.03
CA PRO A 381 -0.52 -26.77 0.93
C PRO A 381 0.10 -26.86 -0.48
N ASN A 382 -0.68 -26.60 -1.53
CA ASN A 382 -0.25 -26.63 -2.92
C ASN A 382 0.37 -25.31 -3.41
N SER A 383 0.49 -24.29 -2.54
CA SER A 383 1.09 -23.01 -2.92
C SER A 383 2.59 -23.13 -3.16
N LYS A 384 3.10 -22.31 -4.07
CA LYS A 384 4.54 -22.10 -4.30
C LYS A 384 4.98 -20.84 -3.57
N ILE A 385 6.15 -20.90 -2.93
CA ILE A 385 6.72 -19.78 -2.20
C ILE A 385 8.02 -19.36 -2.85
N ILE A 386 8.10 -18.11 -3.27
CA ILE A 386 9.28 -17.52 -3.88
C ILE A 386 9.84 -16.47 -2.92
N VAL A 387 11.08 -16.67 -2.50
CA VAL A 387 11.82 -15.73 -1.68
C VAL A 387 12.85 -15.02 -2.55
N THR A 388 12.81 -13.70 -2.57
CA THR A 388 13.82 -12.91 -3.27
C THR A 388 15.02 -12.66 -2.36
N ASP A 389 16.21 -12.95 -2.88
CA ASP A 389 17.49 -12.73 -2.23
C ASP A 389 18.32 -11.72 -3.04
N ARG A 390 19.01 -10.81 -2.37
CA ARG A 390 19.86 -9.77 -2.97
C ARG A 390 20.92 -9.35 -1.96
N ASN A 391 22.02 -8.75 -2.44
CA ASN A 391 23.06 -8.18 -1.61
C ASN A 391 22.45 -7.36 -0.44
N PRO A 392 22.70 -7.74 0.82
CA PRO A 392 22.09 -7.10 2.00
C PRO A 392 22.42 -5.62 2.12
N ARG A 393 23.61 -5.18 1.72
CA ARG A 393 24.01 -3.77 1.76
C ARG A 393 23.18 -2.95 0.76
N ASP A 394 22.94 -3.48 -0.45
CA ASP A 394 22.12 -2.80 -1.46
C ASP A 394 20.64 -2.73 -1.05
N ILE A 395 20.11 -3.79 -0.42
CA ILE A 395 18.76 -3.79 0.14
C ILE A 395 18.64 -2.70 1.22
N CYS A 396 19.52 -2.73 2.21
CA CYS A 396 19.46 -1.82 3.36
C CYS A 396 19.66 -0.36 2.93
N LEU A 397 20.59 -0.08 2.03
CA LEU A 397 20.74 1.25 1.42
C LEU A 397 19.45 1.66 0.69
N SER A 398 18.87 0.76 -0.12
CA SER A 398 17.65 1.07 -0.88
C SER A 398 16.45 1.35 0.03
N ILE A 399 16.38 0.70 1.19
CA ILE A 399 15.38 1.00 2.23
C ILE A 399 15.64 2.37 2.85
N PHE A 400 16.87 2.68 3.25
CA PHE A 400 17.25 3.94 3.87
C PHE A 400 16.94 5.18 3.02
N LYS A 401 16.85 5.02 1.69
CA LYS A 401 16.61 6.10 0.72
C LYS A 401 15.13 6.41 0.47
N ILE A 402 14.19 5.77 1.16
CA ILE A 402 12.75 5.87 0.84
C ILE A 402 11.95 6.32 2.07
N ASN A 403 11.10 7.31 1.88
CA ASN A 403 10.08 7.67 2.87
C ASN A 403 8.86 6.74 2.72
N PHE A 404 8.83 5.66 3.52
CA PHE A 404 7.68 4.77 3.57
C PHE A 404 6.57 5.38 4.44
N LYS A 405 5.33 5.30 3.95
CA LYS A 405 4.14 5.76 4.72
C LYS A 405 3.42 4.62 5.45
N ASN A 406 3.98 3.40 5.42
CA ASN A 406 3.43 2.19 5.99
C ASN A 406 4.07 1.90 7.36
N GLY A 407 3.26 1.68 8.40
CA GLY A 407 3.73 1.40 9.76
C GLY A 407 4.61 0.15 9.90
N PHE A 408 4.44 -0.86 9.07
CA PHE A 408 5.34 -2.02 9.02
C PHE A 408 6.79 -1.62 8.72
N MET A 409 7.00 -0.53 7.97
CA MET A 409 8.31 -0.03 7.56
C MET A 409 8.94 0.93 8.57
N ASN A 410 8.44 1.02 9.81
CA ASN A 410 8.97 1.95 10.82
C ASN A 410 10.43 1.68 11.19
N PHE A 411 10.98 0.51 10.89
CA PHE A 411 12.41 0.21 11.02
C PHE A 411 13.31 0.94 10.00
N ALA A 412 12.74 1.48 8.91
CA ALA A 412 13.46 1.99 7.74
C ALA A 412 14.27 3.28 7.99
N TYR A 413 14.10 3.93 9.13
CA TYR A 413 14.57 5.30 9.38
C TYR A 413 15.79 5.38 10.31
N SER A 414 16.45 4.26 10.57
CA SER A 414 17.69 4.17 11.35
C SER A 414 18.60 3.12 10.74
N GLN A 415 19.88 3.45 10.57
CA GLN A 415 20.87 2.50 10.07
C GLN A 415 20.90 1.21 10.90
N LYS A 416 20.90 1.36 12.23
CA LYS A 416 20.90 0.27 13.19
C LYS A 416 19.65 -0.60 13.12
N ASP A 417 18.47 0.05 13.03
CA ASP A 417 17.19 -0.67 13.00
C ASP A 417 17.03 -1.45 11.69
N ILE A 418 17.41 -0.87 10.55
CA ILE A 418 17.41 -1.56 9.24
C ILE A 418 18.27 -2.83 9.30
N ALA A 419 19.52 -2.71 9.76
CA ALA A 419 20.44 -3.85 9.81
C ALA A 419 19.94 -4.94 10.76
N LYS A 420 19.46 -4.57 11.96
CA LYS A 420 18.91 -5.53 12.92
C LYS A 420 17.64 -6.21 12.42
N PHE A 421 16.73 -5.47 11.76
CA PHE A 421 15.55 -6.05 11.17
C PHE A 421 15.90 -7.01 10.02
N TYR A 422 16.93 -6.66 9.20
CA TYR A 422 17.42 -7.56 8.17
C TYR A 422 17.89 -8.91 8.76
N LYS A 423 18.62 -8.88 9.87
CA LYS A 423 19.05 -10.12 10.55
C LYS A 423 17.87 -10.96 11.02
N LEU A 424 16.88 -10.34 11.67
CA LEU A 424 15.68 -11.05 12.09
C LEU A 424 14.94 -11.68 10.89
N TYR A 425 14.82 -10.95 9.78
CA TYR A 425 14.26 -11.49 8.55
C TYR A 425 15.08 -12.70 8.05
N PHE A 426 16.40 -12.56 7.98
CA PHE A 426 17.28 -13.59 7.48
C PHE A 426 17.21 -14.88 8.31
N ASP A 427 17.19 -14.76 9.65
CA ASP A 427 17.07 -15.89 10.56
C ASP A 427 15.74 -16.62 10.38
N LEU A 428 14.63 -15.88 10.26
CA LEU A 428 13.31 -16.46 10.04
C LEU A 428 13.21 -17.15 8.67
N ILE A 429 13.76 -16.56 7.61
CA ILE A 429 13.78 -17.20 6.28
C ILE A 429 14.61 -18.48 6.30
N ASN A 430 15.75 -18.52 7.00
CA ASN A 430 16.53 -19.73 7.14
C ASN A 430 15.80 -20.82 7.94
N TYR A 431 15.05 -20.42 8.98
CA TYR A 431 14.17 -21.34 9.72
C TYR A 431 13.12 -21.97 8.76
N TRP A 432 12.43 -21.17 7.96
CA TRP A 432 11.45 -21.66 7.00
C TRP A 432 12.07 -22.55 5.92
N LYS A 433 13.24 -22.20 5.40
CA LYS A 433 13.95 -23.03 4.40
C LYS A 433 14.35 -24.41 4.96
N LYS A 434 14.68 -24.50 6.24
CA LYS A 434 14.92 -25.80 6.90
C LYS A 434 13.64 -26.62 7.03
N LEU A 435 12.52 -25.97 7.33
CA LEU A 435 11.25 -26.65 7.55
C LEU A 435 10.57 -27.05 6.21
N TYR A 436 10.72 -26.23 5.17
CA TYR A 436 10.09 -26.41 3.84
C TYR A 436 11.10 -26.34 2.68
N PRO A 437 12.08 -27.26 2.62
CA PRO A 437 13.21 -27.13 1.66
C PRO A 437 12.81 -27.28 0.20
N LYS A 438 11.71 -27.99 -0.11
CA LYS A 438 11.23 -28.22 -1.48
C LYS A 438 10.18 -27.20 -1.93
N GLU A 439 9.52 -26.53 -1.00
CA GLU A 439 8.39 -25.62 -1.23
C GLU A 439 8.82 -24.18 -1.39
N ILE A 440 10.05 -23.83 -0.99
CA ILE A 440 10.59 -22.48 -1.04
C ILE A 440 11.68 -22.40 -2.11
N TYR A 441 11.43 -21.61 -3.15
CA TYR A 441 12.44 -21.29 -4.17
C TYR A 441 13.07 -19.92 -3.90
N THR A 442 14.38 -19.88 -3.87
CA THR A 442 15.12 -18.60 -3.67
C THR A 442 15.62 -18.08 -5.00
N VAL A 443 15.13 -16.90 -5.40
CA VAL A 443 15.61 -16.18 -6.58
C VAL A 443 16.69 -15.20 -6.14
N LYS A 444 17.92 -15.39 -6.61
CA LYS A 444 19.01 -14.42 -6.43
C LYS A 444 18.87 -13.32 -7.48
N TYR A 445 18.65 -12.10 -7.01
CA TYR A 445 18.44 -10.93 -7.87
C TYR A 445 19.61 -10.72 -8.84
N GLU A 446 20.83 -10.89 -8.38
CA GLU A 446 22.06 -10.74 -9.18
C GLU A 446 22.09 -11.74 -10.33
N ASN A 447 21.75 -13.02 -10.07
CA ASN A 447 21.71 -14.04 -11.11
C ASN A 447 20.69 -13.69 -12.19
N LEU A 448 19.50 -13.20 -11.79
CA LEU A 448 18.48 -12.74 -12.73
C LEU A 448 18.95 -11.58 -13.60
N ILE A 449 19.83 -10.72 -13.09
CA ILE A 449 20.42 -9.62 -13.86
C ILE A 449 21.50 -10.12 -14.84
N TYR A 450 22.29 -11.13 -14.46
CA TYR A 450 23.37 -11.67 -15.27
C TYR A 450 22.90 -12.68 -16.32
N ASP A 451 21.99 -13.58 -15.94
CA ASP A 451 21.43 -14.61 -16.82
C ASP A 451 19.90 -14.66 -16.72
N ARG A 452 19.28 -13.64 -17.29
CA ARG A 452 17.83 -13.46 -17.27
C ARG A 452 17.07 -14.66 -17.84
N VAL A 453 17.56 -15.23 -18.94
CA VAL A 453 16.84 -16.29 -19.66
C VAL A 453 16.80 -17.57 -18.83
N ALA A 454 17.96 -18.05 -18.36
CA ALA A 454 18.02 -19.26 -17.58
C ALA A 454 17.29 -19.13 -16.23
N GLU A 455 17.49 -18.02 -15.51
CA GLU A 455 16.85 -17.80 -14.22
C GLU A 455 15.32 -17.63 -14.35
N THR A 456 14.83 -16.96 -15.39
CA THR A 456 13.38 -16.89 -15.65
C THR A 456 12.80 -18.26 -15.97
N LYS A 457 13.49 -19.09 -16.77
CA LYS A 457 13.03 -20.47 -17.05
C LYS A 457 12.94 -21.32 -15.78
N LYS A 458 13.96 -21.25 -14.91
CA LYS A 458 13.94 -21.96 -13.61
C LYS A 458 12.77 -21.51 -12.75
N LEU A 459 12.53 -20.18 -12.68
CA LEU A 459 11.44 -19.58 -11.93
C LEU A 459 10.07 -20.07 -12.42
N ILE A 460 9.82 -20.04 -13.72
CA ILE A 460 8.55 -20.47 -14.32
C ILE A 460 8.35 -21.98 -14.14
N ASN A 461 9.41 -22.79 -14.30
CA ASN A 461 9.36 -24.24 -14.03
C ASN A 461 9.03 -24.55 -12.57
N PHE A 462 9.64 -23.81 -11.60
CA PHE A 462 9.31 -23.99 -10.17
C PHE A 462 7.83 -23.67 -9.89
N CYS A 463 7.25 -22.74 -10.63
CA CYS A 463 5.82 -22.40 -10.54
C CYS A 463 4.93 -23.46 -11.21
N ASP A 464 5.46 -24.59 -11.72
CA ASP A 464 4.77 -25.60 -12.52
C ASP A 464 3.96 -24.99 -13.67
N LEU A 465 4.53 -23.98 -14.32
CA LEU A 465 3.96 -23.31 -15.48
C LEU A 465 4.74 -23.72 -16.74
N LYS A 466 4.02 -23.82 -17.85
CA LYS A 466 4.68 -24.00 -19.15
C LYS A 466 5.46 -22.74 -19.52
N TRP A 467 6.56 -22.91 -20.27
CA TRP A 467 7.33 -21.77 -20.69
C TRP A 467 6.52 -20.82 -21.57
N ASP A 468 6.51 -19.53 -21.20
CA ASP A 468 5.92 -18.45 -21.98
C ASP A 468 7.00 -17.36 -22.23
N PRO A 469 7.36 -17.06 -23.52
CA PRO A 469 8.36 -16.03 -23.84
C PRO A 469 8.01 -14.63 -23.33
N ASN A 470 6.73 -14.34 -23.07
CA ASN A 470 6.29 -13.05 -22.52
C ASN A 470 6.89 -12.80 -21.12
N CYS A 471 7.26 -13.83 -20.37
CA CYS A 471 7.95 -13.70 -19.10
C CYS A 471 9.32 -12.98 -19.23
N LEU A 472 9.92 -12.95 -20.42
CA LEU A 472 11.10 -12.14 -20.71
C LEU A 472 10.77 -10.67 -21.07
N ARG A 473 9.52 -10.30 -21.15
CA ARG A 473 9.06 -8.94 -21.51
C ARG A 473 8.27 -8.28 -20.38
N HIS A 474 8.73 -8.45 -19.13
CA HIS A 474 8.08 -7.91 -17.94
C HIS A 474 7.86 -6.38 -18.02
N ASP A 475 8.72 -5.66 -18.73
CA ASP A 475 8.61 -4.22 -19.00
C ASP A 475 7.38 -3.86 -19.86
N LYS A 476 6.83 -4.80 -20.62
CA LYS A 476 5.58 -4.67 -21.40
C LYS A 476 4.32 -5.12 -20.63
N ASN A 477 4.49 -5.70 -19.45
CA ASN A 477 3.38 -6.14 -18.63
C ASN A 477 2.52 -4.93 -18.23
N LYS A 478 1.19 -5.05 -18.44
CA LYS A 478 0.22 -3.98 -18.12
C LYS A 478 -0.39 -4.10 -16.73
N SER A 479 -0.01 -5.13 -15.95
CA SER A 479 -0.51 -5.28 -14.59
C SER A 479 -0.17 -4.05 -13.75
N VAL A 480 -1.07 -3.70 -12.84
CA VAL A 480 -0.93 -2.52 -12.00
C VAL A 480 0.19 -2.69 -10.98
N ILE A 481 1.02 -1.67 -10.79
CA ILE A 481 2.09 -1.65 -9.79
C ILE A 481 1.85 -0.49 -8.81
N LYS A 482 1.60 -0.81 -7.54
CA LYS A 482 1.39 0.16 -6.44
C LYS A 482 2.53 0.15 -5.42
N THR A 483 3.77 -0.03 -5.84
CA THR A 483 4.90 -0.11 -4.92
C THR A 483 5.90 1.02 -5.13
N ALA A 484 6.76 1.25 -4.14
CA ALA A 484 7.89 2.18 -4.29
C ALA A 484 8.84 1.80 -5.44
N SER A 485 8.68 0.61 -6.02
CA SER A 485 9.50 0.10 -7.13
C SER A 485 8.86 0.28 -8.52
N VAL A 486 7.70 0.97 -8.64
CA VAL A 486 6.92 1.06 -9.88
C VAL A 486 7.76 1.51 -11.08
N SER A 487 8.52 2.59 -10.95
CA SER A 487 9.36 3.12 -12.03
C SER A 487 10.50 2.18 -12.43
N GLN A 488 10.99 1.36 -11.49
CA GLN A 488 12.08 0.42 -11.72
C GLN A 488 11.58 -0.86 -12.37
N ALA A 489 10.47 -1.41 -11.89
CA ALA A 489 9.91 -2.67 -12.38
C ALA A 489 9.34 -2.58 -13.81
N ARG A 490 9.08 -1.36 -14.30
CA ARG A 490 8.61 -1.08 -15.65
C ARG A 490 9.74 -0.81 -16.66
N LYS A 491 10.99 -0.78 -16.22
CA LYS A 491 12.15 -0.61 -17.09
C LYS A 491 12.73 -1.98 -17.44
N PRO A 492 13.39 -2.12 -18.61
CA PRO A 492 14.22 -3.28 -18.86
C PRO A 492 15.21 -3.49 -17.71
N ILE A 493 15.58 -4.73 -17.46
CA ILE A 493 16.55 -5.08 -16.40
C ILE A 493 17.86 -4.31 -16.65
N TYR A 494 18.39 -3.68 -15.60
CA TYR A 494 19.59 -2.84 -15.67
C TYR A 494 20.57 -3.16 -14.54
N LYS A 495 21.89 -3.01 -14.84
CA LYS A 495 22.98 -3.36 -13.90
C LYS A 495 23.32 -2.25 -12.89
N SER A 496 22.88 -1.01 -13.12
CA SER A 496 23.29 0.14 -12.30
C SER A 496 22.78 0.15 -10.86
N SER A 497 21.91 -0.80 -10.51
CA SER A 497 21.45 -1.01 -9.13
C SER A 497 22.32 -1.99 -8.33
N LEU A 498 23.26 -2.68 -8.98
CA LEU A 498 24.18 -3.60 -8.32
C LEU A 498 25.35 -2.83 -7.71
N ASN A 499 25.73 -3.22 -6.49
CA ASN A 499 26.86 -2.65 -5.76
C ASN A 499 26.79 -1.13 -5.53
N LEU A 500 25.61 -0.52 -5.63
CA LEU A 500 25.44 0.91 -5.39
C LEU A 500 25.84 1.28 -3.95
N SER A 501 25.70 0.34 -3.02
CA SER A 501 26.08 0.49 -1.63
C SER A 501 27.57 0.79 -1.41
N ASP A 502 28.44 0.42 -2.33
CA ASP A 502 29.89 0.67 -2.20
C ASP A 502 30.19 2.18 -2.19
N ASN A 503 29.42 2.98 -2.95
CA ASN A 503 29.55 4.44 -2.98
C ASN A 503 29.16 5.11 -1.64
N TYR A 504 28.46 4.39 -0.77
CA TYR A 504 27.99 4.88 0.53
C TYR A 504 28.77 4.28 1.72
N SER A 505 29.80 3.47 1.47
CA SER A 505 30.50 2.71 2.51
C SER A 505 31.05 3.58 3.65
N LYS A 506 31.53 4.81 3.34
CA LYS A 506 32.03 5.73 4.37
C LYS A 506 30.92 6.35 5.25
N TYR A 507 29.68 6.40 4.77
CA TYR A 507 28.55 7.02 5.46
C TYR A 507 27.69 6.00 6.23
N LEU A 508 27.68 4.72 5.79
CA LEU A 508 26.83 3.66 6.32
C LEU A 508 27.65 2.61 7.11
N LYS A 509 28.74 3.04 7.76
CA LYS A 509 29.64 2.15 8.52
C LYS A 509 28.89 1.37 9.61
N GLU A 510 28.02 2.04 10.37
CA GLU A 510 27.22 1.39 11.42
C GLU A 510 26.35 0.27 10.84
N MET A 511 25.58 0.59 9.80
CA MET A 511 24.71 -0.39 9.12
C MET A 511 25.50 -1.58 8.59
N PHE A 512 26.60 -1.32 7.88
CA PHE A 512 27.37 -2.37 7.21
C PHE A 512 28.21 -3.23 8.17
N SER A 513 28.63 -2.69 9.30
CA SER A 513 29.29 -3.49 10.34
C SER A 513 28.32 -4.50 10.96
N LEU A 514 27.08 -4.11 11.19
CA LEU A 514 26.03 -4.98 11.71
C LEU A 514 25.60 -6.07 10.73
N LEU A 515 25.81 -5.90 9.42
CA LEU A 515 25.45 -6.88 8.39
C LEU A 515 26.55 -7.93 8.14
N LYS A 516 27.77 -7.75 8.69
CA LYS A 516 28.92 -8.66 8.44
C LYS A 516 28.85 -9.95 9.26
N ASN A 517 28.05 -10.00 10.33
CA ASN A 517 27.94 -11.13 11.26
C ASN A 517 26.59 -11.84 10.97
#